data_89c8d9b4137394d71e970038fba1412b
#
_entry.id   89c8d9b4137394d71e970038fba1412b
#
_cell.length_a   1.000
_cell.length_b   1.000
_cell.length_c   1.000
_cell.angle_alpha   90.00
_cell.angle_beta   90.00
_cell.angle_gamma   90.00
#
_symmetry.space_group_name_H-M   'P 1'
#
loop_
_entity.id
_entity.type
_entity.pdbx_description
1 polymer ?
#
loop_
_entity_poly.entity_id
_entity_poly.type
_entity_poly.pdbx_seq_one_letter_code
_entity_poly.pdbx_strand_id
1 'polypeptide(L)'
;MKALTWHGSGDIRCETVDDPVIQDDRDAIIKVTSCAICGSDLHLYGGFVPGMHAGDVMGHETMGEVVEVGRGNSKLKIGDRVVVPFTISCGECRQCKWGQFSLCERSNPAGAEQAKQIGYPTAGLFGYSEMYGRFPGGQAQYLRVPYADVGPIVVPDGLSDEQVLFLSDIFPTGYMAAENCDIKQGQTVAVFGCGPVGLFAIKSAFLLGAERVIAIDTVPERLALARASGAETLDYADDDLQERILAITNGLGPDAVIEAVGMESHGAGGVLETLQTKLTSTERPYALSQAILACRPGGTVSLPGVFVGPAVPAPLGAVVGKGLTLKTGQTHVQRYLEPLLNLIVEGKIDPSFLITHRIGLEEGPEAYKTFRDKADGCVKVVIRPNG
;
A
#
# COMPACT_ATOMS: atom_id res chain seq x y z
N MET A 1 -24.51 -2.03 -11.13
CA MET A 1 -23.98 -2.38 -9.81
C MET A 1 -23.79 -1.14 -8.94
N LYS A 2 -23.74 -1.27 -7.60
CA LYS A 2 -23.31 -0.17 -6.72
C LYS A 2 -21.78 -0.12 -6.62
N ALA A 3 -21.23 1.09 -6.53
CA ALA A 3 -19.80 1.35 -6.37
C ALA A 3 -19.53 2.65 -5.60
N LEU A 4 -18.35 2.77 -5.00
CA LEU A 4 -17.86 4.03 -4.49
C LEU A 4 -17.15 4.79 -5.61
N THR A 5 -17.62 5.98 -5.90
CA THR A 5 -17.16 6.81 -7.02
C THR A 5 -16.59 8.13 -6.53
N TRP A 6 -15.52 8.59 -7.17
CA TRP A 6 -14.89 9.87 -6.90
C TRP A 6 -15.58 11.00 -7.67
N HIS A 7 -15.86 12.15 -7.02
CA HIS A 7 -16.52 13.32 -7.62
C HIS A 7 -15.78 14.64 -7.39
N GLY A 8 -14.59 14.56 -6.84
CA GLY A 8 -13.78 15.74 -6.51
C GLY A 8 -13.08 15.55 -5.17
N SER A 9 -12.24 16.52 -4.81
CA SER A 9 -11.54 16.50 -3.53
C SER A 9 -12.54 16.46 -2.36
N GLY A 10 -12.44 15.43 -1.53
CA GLY A 10 -13.32 15.24 -0.38
C GLY A 10 -14.72 14.69 -0.71
N ASP A 11 -14.98 14.29 -1.95
CA ASP A 11 -16.30 13.84 -2.39
C ASP A 11 -16.24 12.42 -2.99
N ILE A 12 -16.54 11.43 -2.16
CA ILE A 12 -16.79 10.04 -2.55
C ILE A 12 -18.27 9.75 -2.36
N ARG A 13 -18.88 9.06 -3.32
CA ARG A 13 -20.31 8.72 -3.30
C ARG A 13 -20.53 7.24 -3.55
N CYS A 14 -21.58 6.68 -2.93
CA CYS A 14 -22.07 5.34 -3.27
C CYS A 14 -23.16 5.49 -4.34
N GLU A 15 -22.88 5.08 -5.56
CA GLU A 15 -23.78 5.28 -6.71
C GLU A 15 -23.99 3.99 -7.50
N THR A 16 -25.00 4.01 -8.37
CA THR A 16 -25.20 2.95 -9.37
C THR A 16 -24.41 3.28 -10.61
N VAL A 17 -23.53 2.35 -11.00
CA VAL A 17 -22.75 2.38 -12.23
C VAL A 17 -23.06 1.15 -13.09
N ASP A 18 -22.62 1.15 -14.34
CA ASP A 18 -22.76 0.01 -15.23
C ASP A 18 -22.04 -1.23 -14.67
N ASP A 19 -22.59 -2.40 -14.93
CA ASP A 19 -21.93 -3.66 -14.60
C ASP A 19 -20.69 -3.86 -15.51
N PRO A 20 -19.59 -4.44 -14.97
CA PRO A 20 -18.44 -4.75 -15.79
C PRO A 20 -18.76 -5.87 -16.78
N VAL A 21 -18.10 -5.81 -17.96
CA VAL A 21 -18.19 -6.85 -19.01
C VAL A 21 -16.79 -7.33 -19.38
N ILE A 22 -16.67 -8.58 -19.84
CA ILE A 22 -15.45 -9.12 -20.43
C ILE A 22 -15.06 -8.29 -21.67
N GLN A 23 -13.84 -7.81 -21.74
CA GLN A 23 -13.30 -7.01 -22.83
C GLN A 23 -12.17 -7.71 -23.59
N ASP A 24 -11.50 -8.65 -22.93
CA ASP A 24 -10.41 -9.45 -23.50
C ASP A 24 -10.57 -10.92 -23.09
N ASP A 25 -10.09 -11.84 -23.91
CA ASP A 25 -10.19 -13.28 -23.62
C ASP A 25 -9.44 -13.70 -22.35
N ARG A 26 -8.52 -12.89 -21.84
CA ARG A 26 -7.77 -13.13 -20.60
C ARG A 26 -8.41 -12.52 -19.34
N ASP A 27 -9.54 -11.83 -19.50
CA ASP A 27 -10.24 -11.21 -18.40
C ASP A 27 -10.98 -12.24 -17.52
N ALA A 28 -11.32 -11.80 -16.31
CA ALA A 28 -12.36 -12.40 -15.49
C ALA A 28 -13.22 -11.30 -14.85
N ILE A 29 -14.45 -11.63 -14.47
CA ILE A 29 -15.29 -10.81 -13.60
C ILE A 29 -15.41 -11.51 -12.26
N ILE A 30 -15.16 -10.76 -11.19
CA ILE A 30 -15.37 -11.23 -9.83
C ILE A 30 -16.56 -10.49 -9.18
N LYS A 31 -17.34 -11.23 -8.39
CA LYS A 31 -18.26 -10.67 -7.41
C LYS A 31 -17.44 -10.36 -6.17
N VAL A 32 -17.27 -9.08 -5.86
CA VAL A 32 -16.43 -8.65 -4.75
C VAL A 32 -17.06 -9.06 -3.41
N THR A 33 -16.37 -9.87 -2.63
CA THR A 33 -16.79 -10.28 -1.29
C THR A 33 -16.23 -9.37 -0.21
N SER A 34 -15.01 -8.89 -0.41
CA SER A 34 -14.36 -7.94 0.48
C SER A 34 -13.41 -7.03 -0.29
N CYS A 35 -13.40 -5.76 0.09
CA CYS A 35 -12.41 -4.78 -0.33
C CYS A 35 -12.04 -3.86 0.85
N ALA A 36 -11.03 -3.01 0.67
CA ALA A 36 -10.60 -2.15 1.78
C ALA A 36 -10.28 -0.73 1.30
N ILE A 37 -10.22 0.21 2.26
CA ILE A 37 -9.70 1.56 2.03
C ILE A 37 -8.21 1.56 2.38
N CYS A 38 -7.37 2.01 1.43
CA CYS A 38 -5.94 2.16 1.59
C CYS A 38 -5.54 3.62 1.90
N GLY A 39 -4.38 3.82 2.52
CA GLY A 39 -3.81 5.16 2.71
C GLY A 39 -3.62 5.92 1.38
N SER A 40 -3.24 5.20 0.31
CA SER A 40 -3.09 5.80 -1.01
C SER A 40 -4.40 6.25 -1.67
N ASP A 41 -5.57 5.68 -1.28
CA ASP A 41 -6.88 6.19 -1.68
C ASP A 41 -7.13 7.60 -1.14
N LEU A 42 -6.53 7.95 0.01
CA LEU A 42 -6.65 9.30 0.58
C LEU A 42 -5.95 10.37 -0.27
N HIS A 43 -4.93 10.02 -1.05
CA HIS A 43 -4.29 10.95 -1.99
C HIS A 43 -5.25 11.29 -3.14
N LEU A 44 -6.03 10.31 -3.62
CA LEU A 44 -7.10 10.52 -4.61
C LEU A 44 -8.24 11.33 -4.00
N TYR A 45 -8.69 10.93 -2.80
CA TYR A 45 -9.73 11.62 -2.03
C TYR A 45 -9.37 13.08 -1.75
N GLY A 46 -8.11 13.35 -1.42
CA GLY A 46 -7.58 14.70 -1.18
C GLY A 46 -7.38 15.54 -2.46
N GLY A 47 -7.48 14.93 -3.66
CA GLY A 47 -7.26 15.61 -4.93
C GLY A 47 -5.78 15.89 -5.25
N PHE A 48 -4.84 15.14 -4.62
CA PHE A 48 -3.40 15.31 -4.85
C PHE A 48 -2.90 14.59 -6.10
N VAL A 49 -3.65 13.62 -6.62
CA VAL A 49 -3.27 12.86 -7.83
C VAL A 49 -4.05 13.41 -9.02
N PRO A 50 -3.38 13.92 -10.06
CA PRO A 50 -4.06 14.44 -11.25
C PRO A 50 -4.65 13.32 -12.11
N GLY A 51 -5.63 13.67 -12.96
CA GLY A 51 -6.24 12.75 -13.93
C GLY A 51 -7.33 11.86 -13.34
N MET A 52 -7.94 12.23 -12.22
CA MET A 52 -9.20 11.67 -11.75
C MET A 52 -10.39 12.37 -12.39
N HIS A 53 -11.43 11.63 -12.70
CA HIS A 53 -12.66 12.13 -13.31
C HIS A 53 -13.88 11.76 -12.46
N ALA A 54 -14.88 12.62 -12.43
CA ALA A 54 -16.13 12.32 -11.73
C ALA A 54 -16.74 11.00 -12.24
N GLY A 55 -17.09 10.12 -11.31
CA GLY A 55 -17.57 8.77 -11.60
C GLY A 55 -16.50 7.68 -11.66
N ASP A 56 -15.21 8.00 -11.48
CA ASP A 56 -14.17 6.98 -11.38
C ASP A 56 -14.40 6.09 -10.14
N VAL A 57 -14.43 4.77 -10.35
CA VAL A 57 -14.66 3.79 -9.27
C VAL A 57 -13.38 3.58 -8.48
N MET A 58 -13.48 3.73 -7.17
CA MET A 58 -12.36 3.68 -6.23
C MET A 58 -11.96 2.24 -5.83
N GLY A 59 -10.77 2.13 -5.24
CA GLY A 59 -10.30 0.96 -4.51
C GLY A 59 -9.44 0.00 -5.30
N HIS A 60 -8.37 -0.44 -4.67
CA HIS A 60 -7.37 -1.34 -5.26
C HIS A 60 -7.01 -2.54 -4.36
N GLU A 61 -7.53 -2.61 -3.16
CA GLU A 61 -7.43 -3.79 -2.29
C GLU A 61 -8.71 -4.61 -2.41
N THR A 62 -8.67 -5.73 -3.13
CA THR A 62 -9.91 -6.42 -3.52
C THR A 62 -9.73 -7.93 -3.55
N MET A 63 -10.78 -8.63 -3.12
CA MET A 63 -10.97 -10.05 -3.33
C MET A 63 -12.44 -10.38 -3.63
N GLY A 64 -12.68 -11.57 -4.16
CA GLY A 64 -14.04 -11.98 -4.49
C GLY A 64 -14.11 -13.38 -5.09
N GLU A 65 -15.29 -13.72 -5.55
CA GLU A 65 -15.59 -14.97 -6.24
C GLU A 65 -15.69 -14.73 -7.75
N VAL A 66 -15.04 -15.58 -8.54
CA VAL A 66 -15.08 -15.53 -10.00
C VAL A 66 -16.47 -15.90 -10.48
N VAL A 67 -17.15 -15.00 -11.21
CA VAL A 67 -18.50 -15.22 -11.76
C VAL A 67 -18.51 -15.34 -13.27
N GLU A 68 -17.49 -14.82 -13.96
CA GLU A 68 -17.32 -14.94 -15.40
C GLU A 68 -15.84 -15.01 -15.76
N VAL A 69 -15.51 -15.77 -16.82
CA VAL A 69 -14.13 -15.97 -17.26
C VAL A 69 -14.06 -15.83 -18.78
N GLY A 70 -13.11 -15.06 -19.28
CA GLY A 70 -12.82 -14.92 -20.70
C GLY A 70 -12.30 -16.25 -21.28
N ARG A 71 -12.55 -16.50 -22.56
CA ARG A 71 -12.27 -17.78 -23.24
C ARG A 71 -10.81 -18.20 -23.26
N GLY A 72 -9.88 -17.24 -23.19
CA GLY A 72 -8.44 -17.48 -23.17
C GLY A 72 -7.85 -17.69 -21.78
N ASN A 73 -8.65 -17.50 -20.72
CA ASN A 73 -8.19 -17.70 -19.35
C ASN A 73 -8.39 -19.14 -18.93
N SER A 74 -7.28 -19.89 -18.79
CA SER A 74 -7.29 -21.28 -18.36
C SER A 74 -6.93 -21.49 -16.88
N LYS A 75 -6.58 -20.42 -16.17
CA LYS A 75 -6.14 -20.47 -14.77
C LYS A 75 -7.32 -20.48 -13.80
N LEU A 76 -8.33 -19.63 -14.05
CA LEU A 76 -9.45 -19.44 -13.15
C LEU A 76 -10.70 -20.20 -13.59
N LYS A 77 -11.56 -20.53 -12.63
CA LYS A 77 -12.87 -21.16 -12.84
C LYS A 77 -13.94 -20.33 -12.12
N ILE A 78 -15.16 -20.38 -12.64
CA ILE A 78 -16.34 -19.82 -11.93
C ILE A 78 -16.45 -20.53 -10.57
N GLY A 79 -16.64 -19.74 -9.51
CA GLY A 79 -16.68 -20.16 -8.13
C GLY A 79 -15.32 -20.11 -7.40
N ASP A 80 -14.19 -19.91 -8.09
CA ASP A 80 -12.90 -19.70 -7.42
C ASP A 80 -12.95 -18.43 -6.57
N ARG A 81 -12.53 -18.51 -5.31
CA ARG A 81 -12.27 -17.35 -4.47
C ARG A 81 -10.86 -16.84 -4.76
N VAL A 82 -10.74 -15.56 -5.10
CA VAL A 82 -9.45 -14.98 -5.52
C VAL A 82 -9.16 -13.67 -4.82
N VAL A 83 -7.87 -13.46 -4.50
CA VAL A 83 -7.34 -12.14 -4.16
C VAL A 83 -6.74 -11.51 -5.42
N VAL A 84 -7.07 -10.26 -5.68
CA VAL A 84 -6.64 -9.51 -6.86
C VAL A 84 -5.54 -8.52 -6.48
N PRO A 85 -4.31 -8.64 -7.02
CA PRO A 85 -3.24 -7.66 -6.82
C PRO A 85 -3.66 -6.28 -7.33
N PHE A 86 -3.26 -5.23 -6.62
CA PHE A 86 -3.58 -3.86 -7.03
C PHE A 86 -2.93 -3.46 -8.38
N THR A 87 -1.81 -4.08 -8.74
CA THR A 87 -1.12 -3.86 -10.01
C THR A 87 -1.60 -4.85 -11.07
N ILE A 88 -1.86 -4.35 -12.27
CA ILE A 88 -2.25 -5.14 -13.44
C ILE A 88 -0.98 -5.53 -14.21
N SER A 89 -0.82 -6.82 -14.54
CA SER A 89 0.42 -7.32 -15.16
C SER A 89 0.14 -8.35 -16.23
N CYS A 90 0.81 -8.23 -17.39
CA CYS A 90 0.56 -9.11 -18.54
C CYS A 90 1.24 -10.49 -18.44
N GLY A 91 2.24 -10.68 -17.55
CA GLY A 91 3.00 -11.92 -17.40
C GLY A 91 4.05 -12.20 -18.48
N GLU A 92 4.06 -11.48 -19.60
CA GLU A 92 4.82 -11.84 -20.81
C GLU A 92 5.93 -10.86 -21.17
N CYS A 93 5.82 -9.59 -20.76
CA CYS A 93 6.82 -8.58 -21.07
C CYS A 93 8.12 -8.83 -20.29
N ARG A 94 9.19 -8.13 -20.67
CA ARG A 94 10.50 -8.28 -20.04
C ARG A 94 10.45 -8.07 -18.53
N GLN A 95 9.76 -7.01 -18.08
CA GLN A 95 9.63 -6.69 -16.66
C GLN A 95 8.90 -7.79 -15.87
N CYS A 96 7.77 -8.28 -16.41
CA CYS A 96 7.04 -9.40 -15.79
C CYS A 96 7.88 -10.66 -15.70
N LYS A 97 8.66 -11.00 -16.74
CA LYS A 97 9.58 -12.16 -16.74
C LYS A 97 10.71 -12.02 -15.73
N TRP A 98 11.07 -10.80 -15.34
CA TRP A 98 12.04 -10.52 -14.29
C TRP A 98 11.41 -10.42 -12.90
N GLY A 99 10.10 -10.68 -12.77
CA GLY A 99 9.38 -10.55 -11.52
C GLY A 99 9.10 -9.10 -11.09
N GLN A 100 9.30 -8.14 -12.00
CA GLN A 100 9.07 -6.70 -11.76
C GLN A 100 7.67 -6.31 -12.24
N PHE A 101 6.66 -6.90 -11.66
CA PHE A 101 5.28 -6.83 -12.12
C PHE A 101 4.69 -5.41 -12.11
N SER A 102 5.03 -4.58 -11.11
CA SER A 102 4.58 -3.18 -11.04
C SER A 102 5.17 -2.28 -12.14
N LEU A 103 6.13 -2.79 -12.91
CA LEU A 103 6.75 -2.14 -14.06
C LEU A 103 6.32 -2.79 -15.38
N CYS A 104 5.16 -3.43 -15.42
CA CYS A 104 4.65 -4.07 -16.64
C CYS A 104 4.59 -3.09 -17.80
N GLU A 105 5.23 -3.45 -18.92
CA GLU A 105 5.35 -2.61 -20.12
C GLU A 105 4.07 -2.54 -20.96
N ARG A 106 3.05 -3.36 -20.65
CA ARG A 106 1.87 -3.56 -21.52
C ARG A 106 0.53 -3.29 -20.85
N SER A 107 0.45 -3.34 -19.53
CA SER A 107 -0.84 -3.29 -18.85
C SER A 107 -1.41 -1.88 -18.72
N ASN A 108 -0.59 -0.84 -18.83
CA ASN A 108 -1.05 0.54 -18.75
C ASN A 108 -1.25 1.13 -20.17
N PRO A 109 -2.50 1.33 -20.63
CA PRO A 109 -2.78 1.94 -21.92
C PRO A 109 -2.30 3.39 -22.03
N ALA A 110 -2.18 4.11 -20.89
CA ALA A 110 -1.67 5.47 -20.83
C ALA A 110 -0.14 5.53 -20.64
N GLY A 111 0.58 4.40 -20.67
CA GLY A 111 2.00 4.33 -20.33
C GLY A 111 2.90 5.25 -21.17
N ALA A 112 2.60 5.43 -22.46
CA ALA A 112 3.35 6.34 -23.32
C ALA A 112 3.16 7.82 -22.91
N GLU A 113 1.96 8.21 -22.50
CA GLU A 113 1.67 9.57 -22.03
C GLU A 113 2.24 9.77 -20.62
N GLN A 114 2.11 8.78 -19.74
CA GLN A 114 2.75 8.78 -18.44
C GLN A 114 4.27 8.99 -18.54
N ALA A 115 4.94 8.29 -19.49
CA ALA A 115 6.38 8.44 -19.71
C ALA A 115 6.76 9.87 -20.16
N LYS A 116 5.90 10.59 -20.89
CA LYS A 116 6.15 12.00 -21.23
C LYS A 116 6.03 12.91 -20.03
N GLN A 117 5.11 12.62 -19.10
CA GLN A 117 4.82 13.46 -17.94
C GLN A 117 5.83 13.27 -16.81
N ILE A 118 6.16 12.01 -16.48
CA ILE A 118 7.00 11.67 -15.33
C ILE A 118 8.31 10.96 -15.67
N GLY A 119 8.60 10.77 -16.98
CA GLY A 119 9.87 10.22 -17.46
C GLY A 119 9.92 8.70 -17.60
N TYR A 120 8.91 7.95 -17.14
CA TYR A 120 8.86 6.48 -17.19
C TYR A 120 7.41 5.96 -17.17
N PRO A 121 7.11 4.82 -17.81
CA PRO A 121 5.84 4.13 -17.67
C PRO A 121 5.85 3.17 -16.46
N THR A 122 4.67 2.93 -15.88
CA THR A 122 4.44 1.88 -14.88
C THR A 122 3.28 0.99 -15.30
N ALA A 123 3.03 -0.09 -14.57
CA ALA A 123 1.86 -0.94 -14.77
C ALA A 123 0.54 -0.18 -14.57
N GLY A 124 -0.55 -0.69 -15.12
CA GLY A 124 -1.89 -0.24 -14.81
C GLY A 124 -2.27 -0.55 -13.36
N LEU A 125 -3.11 0.30 -12.77
CA LEU A 125 -3.60 0.17 -11.40
C LEU A 125 -5.12 0.19 -11.37
N PHE A 126 -5.72 -0.63 -10.51
CA PHE A 126 -7.14 -0.55 -10.22
C PHE A 126 -7.46 0.69 -9.37
N GLY A 127 -8.60 1.33 -9.63
CA GLY A 127 -9.11 2.43 -8.81
C GLY A 127 -8.22 3.66 -8.75
N TYR A 128 -7.41 3.89 -9.79
CA TYR A 128 -6.48 5.00 -9.89
C TYR A 128 -6.76 5.87 -11.12
N SER A 129 -6.02 6.99 -11.22
CA SER A 129 -6.20 8.02 -12.24
C SER A 129 -5.89 7.54 -13.66
N GLU A 130 -6.22 8.38 -14.63
CA GLU A 130 -5.94 8.18 -16.06
C GLU A 130 -4.46 7.88 -16.33
N MET A 131 -3.53 8.45 -15.57
CA MET A 131 -2.10 8.19 -15.66
C MET A 131 -1.75 6.69 -15.51
N TYR A 132 -2.58 5.94 -14.78
CA TYR A 132 -2.42 4.50 -14.53
C TYR A 132 -3.41 3.63 -15.30
N GLY A 133 -4.01 4.20 -16.37
CA GLY A 133 -4.90 3.48 -17.28
C GLY A 133 -6.39 3.57 -16.93
N ARG A 134 -6.77 4.28 -15.86
CA ARG A 134 -8.16 4.52 -15.45
C ARG A 134 -8.99 3.24 -15.34
N PHE A 135 -8.41 2.18 -14.81
CA PHE A 135 -9.13 0.94 -14.53
C PHE A 135 -10.09 1.15 -13.37
N PRO A 136 -11.39 0.74 -13.49
CA PRO A 136 -12.31 0.77 -12.37
C PRO A 136 -11.75 -0.01 -11.17
N GLY A 137 -12.00 0.50 -9.97
CA GLY A 137 -11.56 -0.13 -8.73
C GLY A 137 -12.55 -1.16 -8.19
N GLY A 138 -12.14 -1.81 -7.12
CA GLY A 138 -12.89 -2.89 -6.47
C GLY A 138 -13.73 -2.47 -5.27
N GLN A 139 -13.85 -1.17 -4.95
CA GLN A 139 -14.84 -0.71 -3.99
C GLN A 139 -16.22 -0.66 -4.68
N ALA A 140 -16.64 -1.81 -5.19
CA ALA A 140 -17.82 -2.04 -6.01
C ALA A 140 -18.35 -3.46 -5.81
N GLN A 141 -19.57 -3.73 -6.25
CA GLN A 141 -20.15 -5.06 -6.16
C GLN A 141 -19.48 -6.09 -7.09
N TYR A 142 -18.98 -5.65 -8.23
CA TYR A 142 -18.25 -6.48 -9.20
C TYR A 142 -17.03 -5.74 -9.73
N LEU A 143 -16.01 -6.51 -10.13
CA LEU A 143 -14.78 -5.99 -10.72
C LEU A 143 -14.40 -6.82 -11.95
N ARG A 144 -14.10 -6.15 -13.08
CA ARG A 144 -13.39 -6.77 -14.20
C ARG A 144 -11.90 -6.79 -13.92
N VAL A 145 -11.30 -7.95 -14.04
CA VAL A 145 -9.87 -8.17 -13.81
C VAL A 145 -9.17 -8.46 -15.14
N PRO A 146 -8.42 -7.51 -15.71
CA PRO A 146 -7.59 -7.75 -16.90
C PRO A 146 -6.42 -8.70 -16.56
N TYR A 147 -6.00 -9.50 -17.55
CA TYR A 147 -4.93 -10.48 -17.36
C TYR A 147 -5.15 -11.37 -16.14
N ALA A 148 -6.37 -11.83 -15.95
CA ALA A 148 -6.76 -12.60 -14.77
C ALA A 148 -6.09 -13.99 -14.70
N ASP A 149 -5.48 -14.44 -15.77
CA ASP A 149 -4.60 -15.61 -15.81
C ASP A 149 -3.21 -15.37 -15.15
N VAL A 150 -2.85 -14.12 -14.87
CA VAL A 150 -1.57 -13.73 -14.25
C VAL A 150 -1.76 -13.17 -12.84
N GLY A 151 -2.62 -12.16 -12.71
CA GLY A 151 -2.74 -11.37 -11.49
C GLY A 151 -3.24 -12.17 -10.29
N PRO A 152 -4.50 -12.63 -10.28
CA PRO A 152 -5.14 -13.19 -9.10
C PRO A 152 -4.50 -14.47 -8.57
N ILE A 153 -4.58 -14.68 -7.25
CA ILE A 153 -4.28 -15.95 -6.60
C ILE A 153 -5.57 -16.57 -6.07
N VAL A 154 -5.73 -17.88 -6.32
CA VAL A 154 -6.86 -18.65 -5.77
C VAL A 154 -6.62 -18.90 -4.29
N VAL A 155 -7.62 -18.62 -3.47
CA VAL A 155 -7.58 -18.82 -2.02
C VAL A 155 -8.00 -20.25 -1.69
N PRO A 156 -7.20 -21.01 -0.93
CA PRO A 156 -7.60 -22.34 -0.48
C PRO A 156 -8.77 -22.29 0.49
N ASP A 157 -9.50 -23.39 0.60
CA ASP A 157 -10.57 -23.54 1.58
C ASP A 157 -10.07 -23.38 3.02
N GLY A 158 -10.94 -22.90 3.90
CA GLY A 158 -10.66 -22.78 5.34
C GLY A 158 -10.11 -21.43 5.78
N LEU A 159 -9.74 -20.54 4.86
CA LEU A 159 -9.32 -19.17 5.17
C LEU A 159 -10.50 -18.20 4.97
N SER A 160 -10.69 -17.28 5.91
CA SER A 160 -11.65 -16.18 5.76
C SER A 160 -11.13 -15.11 4.80
N ASP A 161 -12.04 -14.29 4.27
CA ASP A 161 -11.68 -13.17 3.41
C ASP A 161 -10.72 -12.20 4.12
N GLU A 162 -10.98 -11.90 5.39
CA GLU A 162 -10.17 -10.97 6.18
C GLU A 162 -8.73 -11.45 6.42
N GLN A 163 -8.50 -12.76 6.42
CA GLN A 163 -7.16 -13.33 6.54
C GLN A 163 -6.34 -13.18 5.26
N VAL A 164 -6.96 -13.03 4.10
CA VAL A 164 -6.25 -13.04 2.81
C VAL A 164 -6.37 -11.77 2.01
N LEU A 165 -7.37 -10.92 2.29
CA LEU A 165 -7.63 -9.67 1.54
C LEU A 165 -6.37 -8.83 1.34
N PHE A 166 -5.55 -8.70 2.38
CA PHE A 166 -4.38 -7.82 2.36
C PHE A 166 -3.20 -8.35 1.55
N LEU A 167 -3.29 -9.56 1.01
CA LEU A 167 -2.39 -10.04 -0.03
C LEU A 167 -2.52 -9.23 -1.33
N SER A 168 -3.64 -8.51 -1.48
CA SER A 168 -3.87 -7.65 -2.66
C SER A 168 -2.90 -6.46 -2.74
N ASP A 169 -2.40 -5.95 -1.58
CA ASP A 169 -1.54 -4.76 -1.50
C ASP A 169 -0.66 -4.72 -0.26
N ILE A 170 -1.23 -4.33 0.89
CA ILE A 170 -0.47 -3.81 2.04
C ILE A 170 0.42 -4.85 2.71
N PHE A 171 0.08 -6.13 2.69
CA PHE A 171 0.95 -7.17 3.23
C PHE A 171 2.16 -7.41 2.32
N PRO A 172 2.03 -7.67 1.00
CA PRO A 172 3.17 -7.67 0.09
C PRO A 172 4.02 -6.40 0.14
N THR A 173 3.39 -5.23 0.30
CA THR A 173 4.09 -3.94 0.37
C THR A 173 4.94 -3.83 1.63
N GLY A 174 4.40 -4.17 2.79
CA GLY A 174 5.15 -4.22 4.04
C GLY A 174 6.24 -5.29 4.03
N TYR A 175 5.98 -6.45 3.41
CA TYR A 175 6.96 -7.52 3.28
C TYR A 175 8.13 -7.12 2.36
N MET A 176 7.86 -6.59 1.17
CA MET A 176 8.89 -6.07 0.27
C MET A 176 9.72 -4.97 0.93
N ALA A 177 9.08 -4.11 1.71
CA ALA A 177 9.80 -3.06 2.45
C ALA A 177 10.81 -3.65 3.44
N ALA A 178 10.45 -4.70 4.15
CA ALA A 178 11.35 -5.41 5.06
C ALA A 178 12.41 -6.25 4.30
N GLU A 179 12.03 -6.93 3.20
CA GLU A 179 12.96 -7.68 2.34
C GLU A 179 14.04 -6.77 1.75
N ASN A 180 13.67 -5.54 1.34
CA ASN A 180 14.60 -4.53 0.85
C ASN A 180 15.71 -4.18 1.86
N CYS A 181 15.45 -4.33 3.15
CA CYS A 181 16.42 -4.09 4.21
C CYS A 181 17.51 -5.16 4.30
N ASP A 182 17.36 -6.30 3.61
CA ASP A 182 18.31 -7.43 3.67
C ASP A 182 18.65 -7.83 5.11
N ILE A 183 17.61 -7.95 5.94
CA ILE A 183 17.69 -8.16 7.40
C ILE A 183 18.49 -9.42 7.72
N LYS A 184 19.45 -9.31 8.63
CA LYS A 184 20.17 -10.46 9.18
C LYS A 184 19.74 -10.71 10.62
N GLN A 185 19.89 -11.95 11.06
CA GLN A 185 19.59 -12.32 12.45
C GLN A 185 20.39 -11.42 13.43
N GLY A 186 19.72 -10.94 14.46
CA GLY A 186 20.34 -10.07 15.47
C GLY A 186 20.29 -8.57 15.14
N GLN A 187 19.78 -8.19 13.98
CA GLN A 187 19.71 -6.78 13.58
C GLN A 187 18.50 -6.05 14.14
N THR A 188 18.67 -4.73 14.28
CA THR A 188 17.61 -3.78 14.66
C THR A 188 17.09 -3.04 13.44
N VAL A 189 15.76 -3.01 13.28
CA VAL A 189 15.07 -2.28 12.22
C VAL A 189 14.20 -1.18 12.84
N ALA A 190 14.27 0.04 12.32
CA ALA A 190 13.31 1.09 12.67
C ALA A 190 12.26 1.26 11.56
N VAL A 191 11.00 1.45 11.94
CA VAL A 191 9.88 1.67 11.02
C VAL A 191 9.23 3.01 11.36
N PHE A 192 9.37 3.97 10.47
CA PHE A 192 8.71 5.26 10.52
C PHE A 192 7.35 5.15 9.83
N GLY A 193 6.27 5.42 10.58
CA GLY A 193 4.90 5.22 10.16
C GLY A 193 4.38 3.82 10.51
N CYS A 194 3.42 3.76 11.44
CA CYS A 194 2.73 2.53 11.85
C CYS A 194 1.31 2.45 11.24
N GLY A 195 1.11 3.02 10.05
CA GLY A 195 -0.08 2.78 9.24
C GLY A 195 -0.14 1.31 8.79
N PRO A 196 -1.17 0.91 8.02
CA PRO A 196 -1.34 -0.49 7.63
C PRO A 196 -0.11 -1.12 6.97
N VAL A 197 0.58 -0.43 6.07
CA VAL A 197 1.84 -0.89 5.45
C VAL A 197 2.94 -1.03 6.50
N GLY A 198 3.11 -0.02 7.39
CA GLY A 198 4.13 -0.04 8.44
C GLY A 198 3.91 -1.17 9.44
N LEU A 199 2.66 -1.46 9.81
CA LEU A 199 2.32 -2.59 10.69
C LEU A 199 2.68 -3.95 10.05
N PHE A 200 2.46 -4.11 8.75
CA PHE A 200 2.94 -5.29 8.04
C PHE A 200 4.46 -5.30 7.89
N ALA A 201 5.10 -4.15 7.70
CA ALA A 201 6.57 -4.07 7.68
C ALA A 201 7.18 -4.49 9.02
N ILE A 202 6.59 -4.09 10.15
CA ILE A 202 7.00 -4.52 11.50
C ILE A 202 6.92 -6.03 11.64
N LYS A 203 5.76 -6.64 11.31
CA LYS A 203 5.61 -8.10 11.38
C LYS A 203 6.56 -8.82 10.43
N SER A 204 6.73 -8.29 9.21
CA SER A 204 7.63 -8.87 8.21
C SER A 204 9.09 -8.77 8.62
N ALA A 205 9.51 -7.68 9.29
CA ALA A 205 10.87 -7.56 9.82
C ALA A 205 11.18 -8.68 10.83
N PHE A 206 10.26 -8.99 11.74
CA PHE A 206 10.41 -10.13 12.64
C PHE A 206 10.42 -11.48 11.90
N LEU A 207 9.53 -11.68 10.93
CA LEU A 207 9.50 -12.91 10.10
C LEU A 207 10.83 -13.11 9.34
N LEU A 208 11.50 -12.02 8.95
CA LEU A 208 12.79 -12.04 8.25
C LEU A 208 14.00 -12.09 9.17
N GLY A 209 13.81 -12.11 10.50
CA GLY A 209 14.88 -12.35 11.47
C GLY A 209 15.40 -11.13 12.20
N ALA A 210 14.71 -9.98 12.17
CA ALA A 210 15.03 -8.87 13.04
C ALA A 210 14.92 -9.30 14.51
N GLU A 211 15.93 -8.99 15.31
CA GLU A 211 15.89 -9.23 16.76
C GLU A 211 15.06 -8.15 17.47
N ARG A 212 15.13 -6.94 16.97
CA ARG A 212 14.45 -5.77 17.50
C ARG A 212 13.82 -4.94 16.40
N VAL A 213 12.60 -4.46 16.64
CA VAL A 213 11.94 -3.48 15.76
C VAL A 213 11.54 -2.27 16.59
N ILE A 214 11.93 -1.08 16.14
CA ILE A 214 11.55 0.21 16.73
C ILE A 214 10.47 0.80 15.82
N ALA A 215 9.26 0.95 16.33
CA ALA A 215 8.10 1.48 15.62
C ALA A 215 7.84 2.93 16.02
N ILE A 216 7.72 3.82 15.06
CA ILE A 216 7.67 5.27 15.28
C ILE A 216 6.43 5.83 14.58
N ASP A 217 5.50 6.44 15.33
CA ASP A 217 4.27 7.06 14.83
C ASP A 217 3.81 8.13 15.84
N THR A 218 2.77 8.89 15.51
CA THR A 218 2.11 9.82 16.43
C THR A 218 0.72 9.35 16.87
N VAL A 219 0.17 8.32 16.23
CA VAL A 219 -1.20 7.82 16.46
C VAL A 219 -1.17 6.73 17.53
N PRO A 220 -1.79 6.93 18.71
CA PRO A 220 -1.71 6.00 19.83
C PRO A 220 -2.21 4.59 19.50
N GLU A 221 -3.28 4.47 18.72
CA GLU A 221 -3.88 3.20 18.30
C GLU A 221 -2.94 2.41 17.40
N ARG A 222 -2.24 3.08 16.48
CA ARG A 222 -1.23 2.48 15.62
C ARG A 222 -0.02 2.00 16.44
N LEU A 223 0.46 2.82 17.38
CA LEU A 223 1.53 2.44 18.30
C LEU A 223 1.12 1.26 19.19
N ALA A 224 -0.16 1.18 19.61
CA ALA A 224 -0.66 0.05 20.38
C ALA A 224 -0.61 -1.27 19.58
N LEU A 225 -1.01 -1.25 18.29
CA LEU A 225 -0.90 -2.40 17.40
C LEU A 225 0.55 -2.79 17.09
N ALA A 226 1.44 -1.80 16.93
CA ALA A 226 2.88 -2.04 16.75
C ALA A 226 3.47 -2.73 18.01
N ARG A 227 3.12 -2.25 19.19
CA ARG A 227 3.54 -2.87 20.48
C ARG A 227 2.99 -4.28 20.64
N ALA A 228 1.72 -4.50 20.29
CA ALA A 228 1.12 -5.84 20.30
C ALA A 228 1.78 -6.79 19.26
N SER A 229 2.42 -6.24 18.25
CA SER A 229 3.22 -7.00 17.27
C SER A 229 4.67 -7.26 17.71
N GLY A 230 5.05 -6.84 18.94
CA GLY A 230 6.37 -7.06 19.52
C GLY A 230 7.38 -5.91 19.34
N ALA A 231 6.99 -4.80 18.72
CA ALA A 231 7.89 -3.67 18.52
C ALA A 231 8.02 -2.79 19.78
N GLU A 232 9.20 -2.20 19.96
CA GLU A 232 9.41 -1.06 20.86
C GLU A 232 8.85 0.19 20.19
N THR A 233 8.08 1.00 20.90
CA THR A 233 7.37 2.14 20.29
C THR A 233 7.91 3.48 20.78
N LEU A 234 8.10 4.41 19.87
CA LEU A 234 8.46 5.79 20.12
C LEU A 234 7.40 6.72 19.51
N ASP A 235 7.12 7.83 20.20
CA ASP A 235 6.31 8.89 19.62
C ASP A 235 7.19 9.78 18.74
N TYR A 236 6.75 9.99 17.49
CA TYR A 236 7.46 10.85 16.55
C TYR A 236 7.49 12.32 17.00
N ALA A 237 6.53 12.74 17.82
CA ALA A 237 6.43 14.09 18.35
C ALA A 237 7.43 14.38 19.49
N ASP A 238 8.13 13.36 20.01
CA ASP A 238 9.12 13.55 21.05
C ASP A 238 10.32 14.36 20.53
N ASP A 239 10.69 15.44 21.22
CA ASP A 239 11.81 16.30 20.83
C ASP A 239 13.15 15.58 20.85
N ASP A 240 13.29 14.52 21.63
CA ASP A 240 14.51 13.70 21.79
C ASP A 240 14.50 12.40 20.98
N LEU A 241 13.64 12.28 19.96
CA LEU A 241 13.43 11.04 19.18
C LEU A 241 14.77 10.43 18.69
N GLN A 242 15.65 11.24 18.08
CA GLN A 242 16.94 10.74 17.57
C GLN A 242 17.85 10.24 18.71
N GLU A 243 17.88 10.93 19.84
CA GLU A 243 18.64 10.52 21.02
C GLU A 243 18.12 9.19 21.59
N ARG A 244 16.81 9.02 21.64
CA ARG A 244 16.17 7.75 22.09
C ARG A 244 16.48 6.60 21.15
N ILE A 245 16.42 6.82 19.83
CA ILE A 245 16.79 5.79 18.84
C ILE A 245 18.27 5.39 19.04
N LEU A 246 19.17 6.36 19.22
CA LEU A 246 20.58 6.09 19.47
C LEU A 246 20.80 5.36 20.80
N ALA A 247 20.09 5.73 21.86
CA ALA A 247 20.17 5.06 23.16
C ALA A 247 19.75 3.57 23.07
N ILE A 248 18.65 3.27 22.37
CA ILE A 248 18.17 1.90 22.13
C ILE A 248 19.20 1.08 21.30
N THR A 249 19.95 1.74 20.41
CA THR A 249 20.89 1.11 19.47
C THR A 249 22.36 1.28 19.86
N ASN A 250 22.64 1.51 21.14
CA ASN A 250 24.00 1.69 21.69
C ASN A 250 24.82 2.77 20.96
N GLY A 251 24.19 3.84 20.53
CA GLY A 251 24.81 4.98 19.86
C GLY A 251 25.07 4.81 18.34
N LEU A 252 24.75 3.66 17.76
CA LEU A 252 25.04 3.35 16.35
C LEU A 252 23.92 3.75 15.38
N GLY A 253 22.67 3.72 15.83
CA GLY A 253 21.49 3.75 15.00
C GLY A 253 21.04 2.34 14.52
N PRO A 254 19.80 2.18 14.05
CA PRO A 254 19.28 0.91 13.53
C PRO A 254 20.04 0.45 12.27
N ASP A 255 20.16 -0.86 12.08
CA ASP A 255 20.81 -1.48 10.93
C ASP A 255 20.10 -1.17 9.63
N ALA A 256 18.78 -1.12 9.69
CA ALA A 256 17.94 -0.71 8.57
C ALA A 256 16.78 0.15 9.04
N VAL A 257 16.25 0.97 8.14
CA VAL A 257 15.12 1.84 8.40
C VAL A 257 14.11 1.71 7.28
N ILE A 258 12.83 1.59 7.64
CA ILE A 258 11.70 1.57 6.71
C ILE A 258 10.93 2.87 6.89
N GLU A 259 10.77 3.64 5.81
CA GLU A 259 9.97 4.87 5.79
C GLU A 259 8.62 4.57 5.12
N ALA A 260 7.57 4.39 5.92
CA ALA A 260 6.23 4.01 5.51
C ALA A 260 5.18 5.13 5.71
N VAL A 261 5.62 6.39 5.78
CA VAL A 261 4.76 7.58 5.91
C VAL A 261 4.50 8.21 4.54
N GLY A 262 5.56 8.43 3.76
CA GLY A 262 5.47 9.12 2.46
C GLY A 262 4.97 10.56 2.59
N MET A 263 4.03 10.93 1.72
CA MET A 263 3.42 12.28 1.65
C MET A 263 2.60 12.68 2.87
N GLU A 264 2.20 11.75 3.73
CA GLU A 264 1.43 12.05 4.94
C GLU A 264 2.31 12.55 6.10
N SER A 265 3.60 12.81 5.85
CA SER A 265 4.49 13.29 6.89
C SER A 265 4.18 14.75 7.25
N HIS A 266 3.94 15.00 8.53
CA HIS A 266 3.76 16.34 9.09
C HIS A 266 4.97 16.65 9.98
N GLY A 267 5.58 17.85 9.78
CA GLY A 267 6.57 18.37 10.73
C GLY A 267 5.90 18.81 12.02
N ALA A 268 6.68 18.96 13.10
CA ALA A 268 6.23 19.55 14.36
C ALA A 268 5.86 21.04 14.25
N GLY A 269 5.85 21.62 13.04
CA GLY A 269 5.54 23.02 12.74
C GLY A 269 4.04 23.28 12.64
N GLY A 270 3.60 24.39 13.23
CA GLY A 270 2.20 24.78 13.35
C GLY A 270 1.52 25.25 12.05
N VAL A 271 0.36 25.90 12.18
CA VAL A 271 -0.58 26.36 11.12
C VAL A 271 0.10 27.07 9.92
N LEU A 272 1.22 27.77 10.14
CA LEU A 272 2.00 28.43 9.08
C LEU A 272 2.68 27.45 8.11
N GLU A 273 3.14 26.30 8.57
CA GLU A 273 3.74 25.26 7.72
C GLU A 273 2.69 24.56 6.85
N THR A 274 1.50 24.32 7.41
CA THR A 274 0.37 23.76 6.66
C THR A 274 -0.09 24.68 5.54
N LEU A 275 -0.07 26.00 5.78
CA LEU A 275 -0.37 27.01 4.77
C LEU A 275 0.72 27.11 3.68
N GLN A 276 2.00 27.02 4.06
CA GLN A 276 3.11 27.02 3.09
C GLN A 276 3.08 25.76 2.20
N THR A 277 2.83 24.59 2.75
CA THR A 277 2.74 23.33 2.00
C THR A 277 1.59 23.39 0.98
N LYS A 278 0.43 23.96 1.37
CA LYS A 278 -0.69 24.19 0.44
C LYS A 278 -0.40 25.21 -0.66
N LEU A 279 0.44 26.21 -0.38
CA LEU A 279 0.74 27.30 -1.34
C LEU A 279 1.90 26.96 -2.28
N THR A 280 2.83 26.10 -1.88
CA THR A 280 4.06 25.84 -2.65
C THR A 280 4.05 24.48 -3.34
N SER A 281 3.08 23.61 -3.07
CA SER A 281 3.02 22.20 -3.53
C SER A 281 4.33 21.43 -3.25
N THR A 282 5.14 21.90 -2.29
CA THR A 282 6.42 21.31 -1.95
C THR A 282 6.21 20.43 -0.73
N GLU A 283 6.22 19.14 -0.93
CA GLU A 283 6.23 18.16 0.14
C GLU A 283 7.53 18.30 0.95
N ARG A 284 7.38 18.34 2.25
CA ARG A 284 8.54 18.27 3.15
C ARG A 284 8.60 16.86 3.73
N PRO A 285 9.49 16.00 3.23
CA PRO A 285 9.61 14.62 3.70
C PRO A 285 10.34 14.58 5.05
N TYR A 286 9.70 15.09 6.09
CA TYR A 286 10.29 15.09 7.44
C TYR A 286 10.61 13.66 7.90
N ALA A 287 9.66 12.73 7.73
CA ALA A 287 9.87 11.34 8.10
C ALA A 287 11.03 10.71 7.33
N LEU A 288 11.14 10.97 6.01
CA LEU A 288 12.26 10.51 5.19
C LEU A 288 13.59 11.06 5.68
N SER A 289 13.63 12.36 6.02
CA SER A 289 14.86 12.99 6.54
C SER A 289 15.27 12.37 7.87
N GLN A 290 14.33 12.17 8.79
CA GLN A 290 14.59 11.53 10.08
C GLN A 290 15.03 10.07 9.91
N ALA A 291 14.40 9.33 9.00
CA ALA A 291 14.75 7.95 8.68
C ALA A 291 16.19 7.82 8.17
N ILE A 292 16.61 8.71 7.24
CA ILE A 292 17.98 8.74 6.72
C ILE A 292 18.98 9.10 7.83
N LEU A 293 18.64 10.08 8.68
CA LEU A 293 19.51 10.52 9.77
C LEU A 293 19.62 9.48 10.89
N ALA A 294 18.57 8.72 11.18
CA ALA A 294 18.58 7.68 12.20
C ALA A 294 19.42 6.45 11.80
N CYS A 295 19.39 6.06 10.51
CA CYS A 295 20.06 4.86 10.03
C CYS A 295 21.58 4.91 10.32
N ARG A 296 22.14 3.79 10.82
CA ARG A 296 23.58 3.70 11.06
C ARG A 296 24.41 3.85 9.77
N PRO A 297 25.68 4.25 9.84
CA PRO A 297 26.58 4.17 8.69
C PRO A 297 26.62 2.75 8.08
N GLY A 298 26.60 2.68 6.75
CA GLY A 298 26.55 1.43 5.99
C GLY A 298 25.21 0.69 6.06
N GLY A 299 24.17 1.30 6.62
CA GLY A 299 22.85 0.70 6.73
C GLY A 299 21.99 0.84 5.46
N THR A 300 20.77 0.32 5.52
CA THR A 300 19.80 0.36 4.42
C THR A 300 18.56 1.17 4.81
N VAL A 301 18.08 2.02 3.91
CA VAL A 301 16.80 2.72 4.03
C VAL A 301 15.85 2.20 2.95
N SER A 302 14.76 1.59 3.35
CA SER A 302 13.69 1.12 2.47
C SER A 302 12.53 2.12 2.46
N LEU A 303 12.05 2.48 1.26
CA LEU A 303 11.07 3.53 1.04
C LEU A 303 9.81 2.95 0.36
N PRO A 304 8.90 2.32 1.10
CA PRO A 304 7.57 1.96 0.59
C PRO A 304 6.59 3.14 0.59
N GLY A 305 6.91 4.24 1.26
CA GLY A 305 6.10 5.45 1.29
C GLY A 305 5.83 6.00 -0.12
N VAL A 306 4.61 6.51 -0.34
CA VAL A 306 4.23 7.10 -1.62
C VAL A 306 4.69 8.55 -1.67
N PHE A 307 5.47 8.89 -2.69
CA PHE A 307 5.87 10.25 -3.02
C PHE A 307 5.37 10.60 -4.42
N VAL A 308 4.70 11.73 -4.57
CA VAL A 308 4.20 12.23 -5.84
C VAL A 308 4.88 13.57 -6.14
N GLY A 309 5.27 13.78 -7.40
CA GLY A 309 5.91 15.02 -7.83
C GLY A 309 7.33 14.81 -8.35
N PRO A 310 7.87 15.83 -9.06
CA PRO A 310 9.16 15.70 -9.76
C PRO A 310 10.39 15.77 -8.83
N ALA A 311 10.25 16.32 -7.64
CA ALA A 311 11.37 16.52 -6.71
C ALA A 311 10.91 16.45 -5.26
N VAL A 312 11.49 15.53 -4.52
CA VAL A 312 11.32 15.39 -3.06
C VAL A 312 12.66 15.72 -2.40
N PRO A 313 12.75 16.76 -1.54
CA PRO A 313 13.99 17.07 -0.83
C PRO A 313 14.43 15.91 0.08
N ALA A 314 15.70 15.54 0.02
CA ALA A 314 16.28 14.51 0.87
C ALA A 314 17.70 14.90 1.29
N PRO A 315 18.17 14.51 2.49
CA PRO A 315 19.51 14.83 2.99
C PRO A 315 20.58 13.94 2.31
N LEU A 316 20.77 14.10 1.00
CA LEU A 316 21.71 13.30 0.19
C LEU A 316 23.15 13.36 0.72
N GLY A 317 23.57 14.46 1.35
CA GLY A 317 24.86 14.55 2.01
C GLY A 317 25.02 13.50 3.12
N ALA A 318 23.96 13.24 3.89
CA ALA A 318 23.99 12.18 4.91
C ALA A 318 23.97 10.78 4.27
N VAL A 319 23.22 10.59 3.18
CA VAL A 319 23.23 9.32 2.42
C VAL A 319 24.65 8.98 1.96
N VAL A 320 25.34 9.94 1.32
CA VAL A 320 26.72 9.75 0.84
C VAL A 320 27.69 9.60 2.00
N GLY A 321 27.61 10.48 3.01
CA GLY A 321 28.54 10.48 4.15
C GLY A 321 28.47 9.22 5.00
N LYS A 322 27.28 8.63 5.12
CA LYS A 322 27.08 7.37 5.84
C LYS A 322 27.21 6.12 4.95
N GLY A 323 27.35 6.25 3.63
CA GLY A 323 27.40 5.12 2.70
C GLY A 323 26.11 4.28 2.72
N LEU A 324 24.95 4.92 2.77
CA LEU A 324 23.67 4.22 2.87
C LEU A 324 23.25 3.58 1.56
N THR A 325 22.55 2.43 1.66
CA THR A 325 21.80 1.86 0.55
C THR A 325 20.36 2.36 0.61
N LEU A 326 19.84 2.93 -0.49
CA LEU A 326 18.43 3.27 -0.63
C LEU A 326 17.75 2.24 -1.54
N LYS A 327 16.68 1.61 -1.07
CA LYS A 327 15.85 0.71 -1.87
C LYS A 327 14.41 1.17 -1.84
N THR A 328 13.78 1.22 -3.02
CA THR A 328 12.42 1.69 -3.18
C THR A 328 11.75 1.01 -4.37
N GLY A 329 10.50 1.28 -4.60
CA GLY A 329 9.74 0.83 -5.75
C GLY A 329 8.31 0.52 -5.37
N GLN A 330 7.42 0.60 -6.36
CA GLN A 330 6.06 0.11 -6.21
C GLN A 330 6.08 -1.41 -6.14
N THR A 331 5.24 -1.98 -5.27
CA THR A 331 5.30 -3.40 -4.92
C THR A 331 5.00 -4.32 -6.11
N HIS A 332 5.85 -5.30 -6.29
CA HIS A 332 5.68 -6.40 -7.26
C HIS A 332 4.79 -7.48 -6.65
N VAL A 333 3.51 -7.17 -6.38
CA VAL A 333 2.60 -7.98 -5.56
C VAL A 333 2.57 -9.45 -5.99
N GLN A 334 2.47 -9.71 -7.29
CA GLN A 334 2.38 -11.06 -7.84
C GLN A 334 3.56 -11.97 -7.43
N ARG A 335 4.74 -11.38 -7.20
CA ARG A 335 5.93 -12.11 -6.72
C ARG A 335 5.75 -12.66 -5.30
N TYR A 336 4.96 -11.99 -4.49
CA TYR A 336 4.81 -12.27 -3.07
C TYR A 336 3.54 -13.05 -2.72
N LEU A 337 2.58 -13.19 -3.65
CA LEU A 337 1.28 -13.81 -3.36
C LEU A 337 1.40 -15.20 -2.77
N GLU A 338 2.08 -16.11 -3.48
CA GLU A 338 2.21 -17.51 -3.06
C GLU A 338 3.04 -17.66 -1.77
N PRO A 339 4.25 -17.07 -1.64
CA PRO A 339 5.01 -17.13 -0.40
C PRO A 339 4.26 -16.61 0.82
N LEU A 340 3.55 -15.48 0.68
CA LEU A 340 2.83 -14.88 1.81
C LEU A 340 1.54 -15.62 2.14
N LEU A 341 0.83 -16.16 1.14
CA LEU A 341 -0.31 -17.05 1.37
C LEU A 341 0.11 -18.28 2.17
N ASN A 342 1.27 -18.86 1.86
CA ASN A 342 1.80 -19.99 2.63
C ASN A 342 2.07 -19.62 4.09
N LEU A 343 2.58 -18.42 4.39
CA LEU A 343 2.75 -17.96 5.78
C LEU A 343 1.41 -17.85 6.53
N ILE A 344 0.33 -17.45 5.84
CA ILE A 344 -1.02 -17.42 6.41
C ILE A 344 -1.53 -18.84 6.68
N VAL A 345 -1.42 -19.74 5.69
CA VAL A 345 -1.82 -21.15 5.81
C VAL A 345 -1.09 -21.86 6.96
N GLU A 346 0.19 -21.57 7.15
CA GLU A 346 1.02 -22.10 8.23
C GLU A 346 0.73 -21.46 9.60
N GLY A 347 -0.16 -20.45 9.66
CA GLY A 347 -0.50 -19.73 10.89
C GLY A 347 0.62 -18.86 11.44
N LYS A 348 1.64 -18.54 10.63
CA LYS A 348 2.76 -17.67 11.03
C LYS A 348 2.37 -16.21 11.14
N ILE A 349 1.32 -15.83 10.43
CA ILE A 349 0.74 -14.49 10.48
C ILE A 349 -0.76 -14.56 10.21
N ASP A 350 -1.53 -13.79 10.96
CA ASP A 350 -2.94 -13.51 10.68
C ASP A 350 -3.06 -12.04 10.26
N PRO A 351 -3.30 -11.76 8.96
CA PRO A 351 -3.41 -10.39 8.46
C PRO A 351 -4.60 -9.60 8.98
N SER A 352 -5.60 -10.23 9.57
CA SER A 352 -6.80 -9.56 10.11
C SER A 352 -6.54 -8.70 11.35
N PHE A 353 -5.35 -8.79 11.95
CA PHE A 353 -4.97 -8.14 13.22
C PHE A 353 -5.12 -6.61 13.24
N LEU A 354 -5.11 -5.96 12.07
CA LEU A 354 -5.17 -4.50 11.96
C LEU A 354 -6.58 -3.97 11.62
N ILE A 355 -7.56 -4.85 11.38
CA ILE A 355 -8.91 -4.43 10.99
C ILE A 355 -9.63 -3.83 12.20
N THR A 356 -9.99 -2.56 12.10
CA THR A 356 -10.74 -1.85 13.14
C THR A 356 -12.19 -1.62 12.76
N HIS A 357 -12.48 -1.44 11.47
CA HIS A 357 -13.82 -1.11 10.97
C HIS A 357 -14.26 -2.09 9.89
N ARG A 358 -15.53 -2.51 9.98
CA ARG A 358 -16.21 -3.37 9.01
C ARG A 358 -17.54 -2.73 8.63
N ILE A 359 -17.72 -2.43 7.36
CA ILE A 359 -18.84 -1.64 6.88
C ILE A 359 -19.46 -2.23 5.60
N GLY A 360 -20.68 -1.81 5.29
CA GLY A 360 -21.27 -1.96 3.96
C GLY A 360 -20.78 -0.88 2.99
N LEU A 361 -21.09 -1.07 1.70
CA LEU A 361 -20.65 -0.12 0.66
C LEU A 361 -21.23 1.28 0.85
N GLU A 362 -22.48 1.38 1.33
CA GLU A 362 -23.16 2.66 1.50
C GLU A 362 -22.56 3.54 2.60
N GLU A 363 -21.85 2.94 3.55
CA GLU A 363 -21.15 3.64 4.63
C GLU A 363 -19.77 4.17 4.18
N GLY A 364 -19.32 3.79 2.97
CA GLY A 364 -18.02 4.15 2.42
C GLY A 364 -17.69 5.63 2.46
N PRO A 365 -18.59 6.55 2.03
CA PRO A 365 -18.31 7.99 2.05
C PRO A 365 -17.95 8.53 3.44
N GLU A 366 -18.60 8.03 4.50
CA GLU A 366 -18.29 8.43 5.88
C GLU A 366 -17.01 7.75 6.38
N ALA A 367 -16.79 6.49 6.00
CA ALA A 367 -15.58 5.77 6.36
C ALA A 367 -14.31 6.41 5.78
N TYR A 368 -14.37 7.01 4.59
CA TYR A 368 -13.24 7.79 4.05
C TYR A 368 -12.88 8.98 4.96
N LYS A 369 -13.87 9.68 5.52
CA LYS A 369 -13.64 10.78 6.47
C LYS A 369 -13.03 10.26 7.77
N THR A 370 -13.63 9.22 8.36
CA THR A 370 -13.16 8.58 9.59
C THR A 370 -11.71 8.10 9.45
N PHE A 371 -11.38 7.47 8.33
CA PHE A 371 -10.03 6.96 8.05
C PHE A 371 -9.02 8.11 7.83
N ARG A 372 -9.40 9.15 7.06
CA ARG A 372 -8.57 10.34 6.86
C ARG A 372 -8.26 11.05 8.19
N ASP A 373 -9.29 11.24 9.02
CA ASP A 373 -9.19 12.00 10.26
C ASP A 373 -8.62 11.15 11.42
N LYS A 374 -8.36 9.85 11.16
CA LYS A 374 -7.89 8.87 12.15
C LYS A 374 -8.82 8.83 13.38
N ALA A 375 -10.10 9.10 13.15
CA ALA A 375 -11.13 9.15 14.19
C ALA A 375 -11.56 7.74 14.60
N ASP A 376 -12.20 7.63 15.77
CA ASP A 376 -12.76 6.38 16.29
C ASP A 376 -11.77 5.20 16.33
N GLY A 377 -10.48 5.49 16.55
CA GLY A 377 -9.42 4.46 16.55
C GLY A 377 -9.22 3.78 15.19
N CYS A 378 -9.59 4.44 14.09
CA CYS A 378 -9.56 3.85 12.76
C CYS A 378 -8.13 3.63 12.26
N VAL A 379 -7.78 2.35 12.04
CA VAL A 379 -6.50 1.93 11.44
C VAL A 379 -6.72 1.29 10.07
N LYS A 380 -7.74 0.43 9.92
CA LYS A 380 -8.08 -0.21 8.65
C LYS A 380 -9.58 -0.45 8.53
N VAL A 381 -10.12 -0.08 7.38
CA VAL A 381 -11.53 -0.27 7.02
C VAL A 381 -11.64 -1.38 5.98
N VAL A 382 -12.47 -2.37 6.27
CA VAL A 382 -12.89 -3.42 5.33
C VAL A 382 -14.34 -3.17 4.94
N ILE A 383 -14.62 -3.23 3.67
CA ILE A 383 -15.94 -3.03 3.06
C ILE A 383 -16.43 -4.37 2.52
N ARG A 384 -17.70 -4.70 2.77
CA ARG A 384 -18.40 -5.86 2.20
C ARG A 384 -19.45 -5.38 1.21
N PRO A 385 -19.14 -5.27 -0.10
CA PRO A 385 -20.02 -4.64 -1.07
C PRO A 385 -21.30 -5.42 -1.36
N ASN A 386 -21.32 -6.72 -1.07
CA ASN A 386 -22.44 -7.64 -1.26
C ASN A 386 -22.88 -8.32 0.04
N GLY A 387 -22.49 -7.79 1.18
CA GLY A 387 -22.83 -8.28 2.52
C GLY A 387 -24.11 -7.71 3.07
#